data_f1327d073c86b28a50e3b46a8e97ed85
#
_entry.id   f1327d073c86b28a50e3b46a8e97ed85
#
_cell.length_a   1.000
_cell.length_b   1.000
_cell.length_c   1.000
_cell.angle_alpha   90.00
_cell.angle_beta   90.00
_cell.angle_gamma   90.00
#
_symmetry.space_group_name_H-M   'P 1'
#
loop_
_entity.id
_entity.type
_entity.pdbx_description
1 polymer ?
#
loop_
_entity_poly.entity_id
_entity_poly.type
_entity_poly.pdbx_seq_one_letter_code
_entity_poly.pdbx_strand_id
1 'polypeptide(L)'
;MKGYKLLFVCVSLIIQSCSAQTEKINGVSFVAARDSITSQNVAPVINISANYAAIMPFGFIRNSEHPEIIYNTERQWFGESKSGAKQYIEALKKQHIKIMMKPQIWISRGEFTGYLKMKDEERWDALEASYSKFILEFAELAEETKSEILCIGTELEQFIIHRPEYWDNLIVEIKRVYKGKLTYAANWDEFKRTPFWKDLDFIGVDAYFPVSNSKTPTVEECLEGWKAHKKVIKHLSSKHGKPVVFTEFGYRSVDFSGKEPWQSDRSIGAVNLKAQTNATQALFDSFWDEEWFAGGFIWKWFHKHENVGGENNNMFTPQNKPVEAVLKTYYSKQ
;
A
#
# COMPACT_ATOMS: atom_id res chain seq x y z
N MET A 1 75.55 -22.63 11.55
CA MET A 1 74.47 -21.96 10.77
C MET A 1 73.10 -22.55 11.14
N LYS A 2 72.32 -21.88 11.97
CA LYS A 2 70.96 -22.33 12.39
C LYS A 2 69.91 -21.65 11.48
N GLY A 3 69.25 -22.46 10.64
CA GLY A 3 68.20 -22.00 9.77
C GLY A 3 66.91 -21.89 10.55
N TYR A 4 66.35 -20.67 10.59
CA TYR A 4 64.99 -20.39 11.12
C TYR A 4 63.96 -20.67 10.01
N LYS A 5 63.05 -21.64 10.24
CA LYS A 5 61.87 -21.86 9.39
C LYS A 5 60.79 -20.88 9.82
N LEU A 6 60.47 -19.95 8.97
CA LEU A 6 59.37 -19.04 9.14
C LEU A 6 58.05 -19.77 8.78
N LEU A 7 57.18 -19.94 9.76
CA LEU A 7 55.87 -20.56 9.58
C LEU A 7 54.86 -19.42 9.24
N PHE A 8 54.43 -19.36 7.97
CA PHE A 8 53.36 -18.46 7.56
C PHE A 8 52.01 -19.07 7.95
N VAL A 9 51.34 -18.51 8.96
CA VAL A 9 49.96 -18.85 9.31
C VAL A 9 49.05 -17.95 8.49
N CYS A 10 48.44 -18.50 7.43
CA CYS A 10 47.35 -17.82 6.71
C CYS A 10 46.10 -17.88 7.59
N VAL A 11 45.76 -16.77 8.20
CA VAL A 11 44.43 -16.57 8.84
C VAL A 11 43.41 -16.20 7.75
N SER A 12 42.63 -17.19 7.32
CA SER A 12 41.50 -16.97 6.42
C SER A 12 40.38 -16.30 7.22
N LEU A 13 40.22 -14.98 7.07
CA LEU A 13 39.04 -14.23 7.52
C LEU A 13 37.84 -14.68 6.70
N ILE A 14 37.01 -15.57 7.25
CA ILE A 14 35.70 -15.87 6.73
C ILE A 14 34.81 -14.64 7.05
N ILE A 15 34.63 -13.75 6.06
CA ILE A 15 33.65 -12.71 6.13
C ILE A 15 32.27 -13.40 5.96
N GLN A 16 31.64 -13.76 7.06
CA GLN A 16 30.22 -14.08 7.04
C GLN A 16 29.46 -12.80 6.68
N SER A 17 29.12 -12.66 5.41
CA SER A 17 28.13 -11.70 4.95
C SER A 17 26.79 -12.11 5.55
N CYS A 18 26.50 -11.59 6.73
CA CYS A 18 25.14 -11.60 7.27
C CYS A 18 24.35 -10.66 6.37
N SER A 19 23.64 -11.19 5.36
CA SER A 19 22.62 -10.42 4.66
C SER A 19 21.56 -10.09 5.72
N ALA A 20 21.58 -8.87 6.22
CA ALA A 20 20.49 -8.38 7.08
C ALA A 20 19.21 -8.54 6.26
N GLN A 21 18.38 -9.48 6.67
CA GLN A 21 17.05 -9.66 6.07
C GLN A 21 16.33 -8.32 6.22
N THR A 22 15.98 -7.69 5.12
CA THR A 22 15.27 -6.41 5.16
C THR A 22 13.94 -6.61 5.87
N GLU A 23 13.71 -5.84 6.92
CA GLU A 23 12.46 -5.85 7.69
C GLU A 23 11.26 -5.72 6.76
N LYS A 24 10.28 -6.61 6.90
CA LYS A 24 9.05 -6.57 6.11
C LYS A 24 8.19 -5.36 6.49
N ILE A 25 7.49 -4.83 5.51
CA ILE A 25 6.44 -3.84 5.73
C ILE A 25 5.19 -4.57 6.20
N ASN A 26 4.97 -4.56 7.51
CA ASN A 26 3.79 -5.07 8.18
C ASN A 26 2.82 -3.91 8.41
N GLY A 27 2.14 -3.49 7.34
CA GLY A 27 1.43 -2.22 7.29
C GLY A 27 -0.08 -2.34 7.46
N VAL A 28 -0.68 -1.21 7.89
CA VAL A 28 -2.13 -0.99 7.88
C VAL A 28 -2.47 0.23 7.03
N SER A 29 -3.52 0.16 6.22
CA SER A 29 -4.12 1.33 5.56
C SER A 29 -4.98 2.06 6.57
N PHE A 30 -4.43 3.10 7.20
CA PHE A 30 -5.07 3.82 8.30
C PHE A 30 -6.05 4.87 7.77
N VAL A 31 -7.35 4.58 7.88
CA VAL A 31 -8.40 5.37 7.26
C VAL A 31 -8.51 6.76 7.89
N ALA A 32 -8.61 7.77 7.04
CA ALA A 32 -8.90 9.13 7.45
C ALA A 32 -10.27 9.24 8.15
N ALA A 33 -10.36 10.09 9.17
CA ALA A 33 -11.57 10.32 9.93
C ALA A 33 -11.80 11.82 10.18
N ARG A 34 -12.96 12.15 10.77
CA ARG A 34 -13.27 13.53 11.13
C ARG A 34 -12.50 14.03 12.34
N ASP A 35 -12.07 13.09 13.19
CA ASP A 35 -11.41 13.39 14.47
C ASP A 35 -9.90 13.31 14.32
N SER A 36 -9.18 14.01 15.19
CA SER A 36 -7.76 13.77 15.45
C SER A 36 -7.57 12.42 16.15
N ILE A 37 -6.35 11.87 16.07
CA ILE A 37 -5.99 10.62 16.75
C ILE A 37 -5.06 10.86 17.93
N THR A 38 -5.09 9.92 18.87
CA THR A 38 -4.24 9.89 20.06
C THR A 38 -3.46 8.57 20.14
N SER A 39 -2.60 8.42 21.14
CA SER A 39 -1.91 7.15 21.39
C SER A 39 -2.86 5.97 21.63
N GLN A 40 -4.06 6.21 22.15
CA GLN A 40 -5.08 5.17 22.33
C GLN A 40 -5.57 4.61 20.98
N ASN A 41 -5.67 5.45 19.94
CA ASN A 41 -6.05 5.01 18.60
C ASN A 41 -4.91 4.26 17.88
N VAL A 42 -3.66 4.52 18.27
CA VAL A 42 -2.47 3.83 17.73
C VAL A 42 -2.20 2.49 18.42
N ALA A 43 -2.53 2.35 19.70
CA ALA A 43 -2.28 1.13 20.47
C ALA A 43 -2.76 -0.18 19.79
N PRO A 44 -3.96 -0.25 19.16
CA PRO A 44 -4.38 -1.46 18.44
C PRO A 44 -3.51 -1.80 17.22
N VAL A 45 -2.90 -0.81 16.56
CA VAL A 45 -1.93 -1.03 15.47
C VAL A 45 -0.67 -1.72 15.99
N ILE A 46 -0.18 -1.27 17.16
CA ILE A 46 0.98 -1.87 17.83
C ILE A 46 0.64 -3.30 18.30
N ASN A 47 -0.57 -3.51 18.82
CA ASN A 47 -1.01 -4.80 19.37
C ASN A 47 -1.02 -5.94 18.34
N ILE A 48 -1.15 -5.62 17.05
CA ILE A 48 -1.01 -6.58 15.95
C ILE A 48 0.42 -6.67 15.41
N SER A 49 1.39 -6.01 16.04
CA SER A 49 2.80 -5.94 15.59
C SER A 49 2.98 -5.27 14.22
N ALA A 50 2.08 -4.38 13.83
CA ALA A 50 2.30 -3.57 12.63
C ALA A 50 3.43 -2.56 12.87
N ASN A 51 4.30 -2.38 11.87
CA ASN A 51 5.43 -1.45 11.92
C ASN A 51 5.29 -0.28 10.92
N TYR A 52 4.24 -0.32 10.07
CA TYR A 52 3.92 0.73 9.10
C TYR A 52 2.44 1.10 9.11
N ALA A 53 2.15 2.35 8.75
CA ALA A 53 0.81 2.81 8.43
C ALA A 53 0.82 3.63 7.12
N ALA A 54 -0.13 3.35 6.23
CA ALA A 54 -0.40 4.21 5.08
C ALA A 54 -1.37 5.31 5.51
N ILE A 55 -0.99 6.57 5.33
CA ILE A 55 -1.80 7.76 5.60
C ILE A 55 -2.29 8.31 4.28
N MET A 56 -3.60 8.44 4.14
CA MET A 56 -4.29 8.69 2.90
C MET A 56 -5.06 10.02 2.94
N PRO A 57 -4.38 11.16 2.70
CA PRO A 57 -5.12 12.40 2.41
C PRO A 57 -5.80 12.31 1.05
N PHE A 58 -6.89 13.08 0.86
CA PHE A 58 -7.70 12.97 -0.34
C PHE A 58 -7.78 14.28 -1.13
N GLY A 59 -7.71 14.15 -2.46
CA GLY A 59 -8.19 15.12 -3.42
C GLY A 59 -9.50 14.64 -4.04
N PHE A 60 -10.41 15.56 -4.37
CA PHE A 60 -11.73 15.25 -4.90
C PHE A 60 -11.88 15.79 -6.31
N ILE A 61 -12.38 14.96 -7.22
CA ILE A 61 -12.70 15.32 -8.60
C ILE A 61 -14.22 15.16 -8.81
N ARG A 62 -14.82 16.06 -9.59
CA ARG A 62 -16.27 16.05 -9.84
C ARG A 62 -16.72 14.84 -10.66
N ASN A 63 -15.95 14.45 -11.65
CA ASN A 63 -16.15 13.27 -12.50
C ASN A 63 -14.84 12.95 -13.24
N SER A 64 -14.77 11.79 -13.90
CA SER A 64 -13.57 11.29 -14.58
C SER A 64 -13.05 12.12 -15.76
N GLU A 65 -13.80 13.13 -16.21
CA GLU A 65 -13.40 14.05 -17.29
C GLU A 65 -13.10 15.48 -16.79
N HIS A 66 -13.16 15.72 -15.47
CA HIS A 66 -12.93 17.03 -14.86
C HIS A 66 -11.47 17.17 -14.44
N PRO A 67 -10.74 18.24 -14.85
CA PRO A 67 -9.31 18.33 -14.62
C PRO A 67 -8.92 18.85 -13.23
N GLU A 68 -9.85 19.42 -12.46
CA GLU A 68 -9.55 20.09 -11.21
C GLU A 68 -9.64 19.14 -10.00
N ILE A 69 -8.58 19.11 -9.19
CA ILE A 69 -8.52 18.40 -7.92
C ILE A 69 -8.74 19.41 -6.79
N ILE A 70 -9.79 19.20 -6.01
CA ILE A 70 -10.17 20.02 -4.87
C ILE A 70 -9.72 19.33 -3.59
N TYR A 71 -8.93 19.97 -2.77
CA TYR A 71 -8.41 19.43 -1.51
C TYR A 71 -8.11 20.54 -0.49
N ASN A 72 -7.86 20.17 0.75
CA ASN A 72 -7.63 21.08 1.88
C ASN A 72 -8.79 22.09 2.09
N THR A 73 -10.03 21.63 1.93
CA THR A 73 -11.21 22.45 2.14
C THR A 73 -11.81 22.24 3.53
N GLU A 74 -12.57 23.23 4.02
CA GLU A 74 -13.27 23.13 5.31
C GLU A 74 -14.33 22.00 5.38
N ARG A 75 -14.75 21.47 4.22
CA ARG A 75 -15.74 20.39 4.13
C ARG A 75 -15.13 18.99 4.20
N GLN A 76 -13.81 18.89 4.06
CA GLN A 76 -13.11 17.62 4.19
C GLN A 76 -13.10 17.14 5.63
N TRP A 77 -13.02 15.83 5.79
CA TRP A 77 -12.71 15.26 7.08
C TRP A 77 -11.29 15.65 7.49
N PHE A 78 -11.09 15.83 8.80
CA PHE A 78 -9.79 16.27 9.32
C PHE A 78 -8.63 15.40 8.78
N GLY A 79 -8.73 14.07 8.89
CA GLY A 79 -7.67 13.15 8.45
C GLY A 79 -7.44 13.11 6.93
N GLU A 80 -8.35 13.68 6.11
CA GLU A 80 -8.20 13.78 4.65
C GLU A 80 -7.39 15.02 4.24
N SER A 81 -7.25 15.99 5.15
CA SER A 81 -6.53 17.25 4.90
C SER A 81 -5.03 17.12 5.20
N LYS A 82 -4.23 18.07 4.70
CA LYS A 82 -2.80 18.16 5.01
C LYS A 82 -2.52 18.25 6.51
N SER A 83 -3.28 19.09 7.24
CA SER A 83 -3.12 19.26 8.68
C SER A 83 -3.46 17.99 9.47
N GLY A 84 -4.52 17.30 9.07
CA GLY A 84 -4.92 16.04 9.68
C GLY A 84 -3.93 14.91 9.37
N ALA A 85 -3.48 14.80 8.13
CA ALA A 85 -2.44 13.83 7.75
C ALA A 85 -1.16 14.05 8.57
N LYS A 86 -0.73 15.31 8.74
CA LYS A 86 0.43 15.64 9.59
C LYS A 86 0.22 15.18 11.04
N GLN A 87 -0.93 15.49 11.63
CA GLN A 87 -1.26 15.08 13.01
C GLN A 87 -1.27 13.56 13.18
N TYR A 88 -1.82 12.81 12.20
CA TYR A 88 -1.83 11.35 12.21
C TYR A 88 -0.41 10.79 12.14
N ILE A 89 0.42 11.30 11.24
CA ILE A 89 1.82 10.90 11.09
C ILE A 89 2.58 11.12 12.40
N GLU A 90 2.45 12.31 13.01
CA GLU A 90 3.11 12.62 14.27
C GLU A 90 2.70 11.70 15.41
N ALA A 91 1.39 11.36 15.51
CA ALA A 91 0.89 10.45 16.52
C ALA A 91 1.40 9.01 16.33
N LEU A 92 1.44 8.51 15.09
CA LEU A 92 1.95 7.19 14.74
C LEU A 92 3.48 7.10 14.94
N LYS A 93 4.24 8.11 14.48
CA LYS A 93 5.70 8.14 14.62
C LYS A 93 6.16 8.23 16.08
N LYS A 94 5.40 8.88 16.96
CA LYS A 94 5.64 8.86 18.42
C LYS A 94 5.60 7.45 19.01
N GLN A 95 4.93 6.52 18.33
CA GLN A 95 4.84 5.12 18.70
C GLN A 95 5.70 4.22 17.81
N HIS A 96 6.70 4.79 17.12
CA HIS A 96 7.65 4.10 16.25
C HIS A 96 7.04 3.41 15.02
N ILE A 97 5.83 3.80 14.62
CA ILE A 97 5.22 3.34 13.37
C ILE A 97 5.78 4.17 12.20
N LYS A 98 6.36 3.50 11.22
CA LYS A 98 6.85 4.08 9.96
C LYS A 98 5.68 4.41 9.04
N ILE A 99 5.87 5.36 8.14
CA ILE A 99 4.79 5.94 7.34
C ILE A 99 4.99 5.71 5.84
N MET A 100 3.92 5.29 5.17
CA MET A 100 3.71 5.53 3.75
C MET A 100 2.69 6.66 3.59
N MET A 101 3.14 7.81 3.05
CA MET A 101 2.22 8.85 2.59
C MET A 101 1.61 8.40 1.27
N LYS A 102 0.29 8.21 1.22
CA LYS A 102 -0.44 7.71 0.05
C LYS A 102 -1.61 8.65 -0.30
N PRO A 103 -1.35 9.83 -0.89
CA PRO A 103 -2.42 10.73 -1.34
C PRO A 103 -3.29 10.04 -2.38
N GLN A 104 -4.61 10.10 -2.21
CA GLN A 104 -5.57 9.46 -3.09
C GLN A 104 -6.51 10.47 -3.74
N ILE A 105 -7.04 10.12 -4.89
CA ILE A 105 -8.11 10.87 -5.55
C ILE A 105 -9.42 10.12 -5.35
N TRP A 106 -10.47 10.86 -4.99
CA TRP A 106 -11.83 10.39 -4.98
C TRP A 106 -12.65 11.08 -6.08
N ILE A 107 -13.15 10.29 -7.02
CA ILE A 107 -14.07 10.80 -8.04
C ILE A 107 -15.51 10.69 -7.50
N SER A 108 -16.30 11.74 -7.66
CA SER A 108 -17.67 11.78 -7.15
C SER A 108 -18.48 10.55 -7.56
N ARG A 109 -19.35 10.10 -6.68
CA ARG A 109 -20.15 8.88 -6.81
C ARG A 109 -19.36 7.58 -6.78
N GLY A 110 -18.03 7.63 -6.54
CA GLY A 110 -17.16 6.46 -6.48
C GLY A 110 -16.85 5.88 -7.85
N GLU A 111 -16.74 6.73 -8.88
CA GLU A 111 -16.19 6.34 -10.17
C GLU A 111 -14.75 5.83 -9.99
N PHE A 112 -14.35 4.83 -10.75
CA PHE A 112 -13.01 4.26 -10.69
C PHE A 112 -11.97 5.24 -11.25
N THR A 113 -10.92 5.50 -10.47
CA THR A 113 -9.86 6.46 -10.80
C THR A 113 -9.07 6.09 -12.05
N GLY A 114 -9.00 4.79 -12.35
CA GLY A 114 -8.36 4.28 -13.57
C GLY A 114 -8.99 4.78 -14.86
N TYR A 115 -10.21 5.31 -14.84
CA TYR A 115 -10.88 5.90 -16.00
C TYR A 115 -10.63 7.39 -16.19
N LEU A 116 -9.86 8.04 -15.31
CA LEU A 116 -9.56 9.48 -15.39
C LEU A 116 -8.87 9.83 -16.71
N LYS A 117 -9.61 10.47 -17.61
CA LYS A 117 -9.18 10.79 -18.96
C LYS A 117 -9.78 12.10 -19.43
N MET A 118 -8.94 12.96 -20.01
CA MET A 118 -9.36 14.25 -20.57
C MET A 118 -9.68 14.14 -22.07
N LYS A 119 -10.53 15.03 -22.57
CA LYS A 119 -11.03 15.03 -23.95
C LYS A 119 -10.10 15.76 -24.92
N ASP A 120 -9.35 16.74 -24.42
CA ASP A 120 -8.52 17.66 -25.21
C ASP A 120 -7.26 18.06 -24.44
N GLU A 121 -6.29 18.66 -25.13
CA GLU A 121 -5.01 19.06 -24.55
C GLU A 121 -5.16 20.13 -23.47
N GLU A 122 -6.07 21.10 -23.62
CA GLU A 122 -6.29 22.15 -22.61
C GLU A 122 -6.68 21.55 -21.25
N ARG A 123 -7.54 20.53 -21.27
CA ARG A 123 -7.95 19.81 -20.05
C ARG A 123 -6.85 18.90 -19.50
N TRP A 124 -6.05 18.30 -20.39
CA TRP A 124 -4.88 17.53 -19.96
C TRP A 124 -3.90 18.43 -19.24
N ASP A 125 -3.56 19.60 -19.80
CA ASP A 125 -2.65 20.57 -19.17
C ASP A 125 -3.20 21.05 -17.82
N ALA A 126 -4.50 21.29 -17.75
CA ALA A 126 -5.15 21.66 -16.50
C ALA A 126 -5.11 20.54 -15.44
N LEU A 127 -5.32 19.27 -15.84
CA LEU A 127 -5.21 18.12 -14.93
C LEU A 127 -3.77 17.94 -14.45
N GLU A 128 -2.79 18.02 -15.35
CA GLU A 128 -1.37 17.92 -15.02
C GLU A 128 -0.96 18.99 -14.00
N ALA A 129 -1.33 20.24 -14.24
CA ALA A 129 -1.05 21.34 -13.32
C ALA A 129 -1.75 21.13 -11.95
N SER A 130 -3.01 20.68 -11.96
CA SER A 130 -3.76 20.41 -10.74
C SER A 130 -3.21 19.24 -9.95
N TYR A 131 -2.84 18.15 -10.64
CA TYR A 131 -2.25 16.97 -10.02
C TYR A 131 -0.86 17.25 -9.46
N SER A 132 -0.02 17.96 -10.21
CA SER A 132 1.32 18.39 -9.74
C SER A 132 1.21 19.18 -8.45
N LYS A 133 0.32 20.17 -8.40
CA LYS A 133 0.10 20.96 -7.20
C LYS A 133 -0.33 20.10 -6.01
N PHE A 134 -1.25 19.16 -6.23
CA PHE A 134 -1.74 18.24 -5.20
C PHE A 134 -0.63 17.33 -4.67
N ILE A 135 0.06 16.61 -5.56
CA ILE A 135 1.02 15.58 -5.14
C ILE A 135 2.31 16.18 -4.56
N LEU A 136 2.77 17.33 -5.10
CA LEU A 136 3.97 18.01 -4.57
C LEU A 136 3.73 18.57 -3.17
N GLU A 137 2.55 19.07 -2.86
CA GLU A 137 2.21 19.51 -1.51
C GLU A 137 2.32 18.38 -0.48
N PHE A 138 1.90 17.16 -0.85
CA PHE A 138 2.05 15.99 0.02
C PHE A 138 3.45 15.39 -0.03
N ALA A 139 4.21 15.58 -1.11
CA ALA A 139 5.63 15.24 -1.15
C ALA A 139 6.44 16.12 -0.18
N GLU A 140 6.15 17.42 -0.12
CA GLU A 140 6.73 18.35 0.86
C GLU A 140 6.37 17.95 2.29
N LEU A 141 5.10 17.59 2.54
CA LEU A 141 4.68 17.09 3.86
C LEU A 141 5.38 15.79 4.22
N ALA A 142 5.54 14.86 3.28
CA ALA A 142 6.26 13.62 3.49
C ALA A 142 7.73 13.86 3.84
N GLU A 143 8.39 14.85 3.19
CA GLU A 143 9.76 15.27 3.54
C GLU A 143 9.80 15.93 4.92
N GLU A 144 8.89 16.85 5.21
CA GLU A 144 8.80 17.53 6.51
C GLU A 144 8.65 16.54 7.67
N THR A 145 7.77 15.56 7.49
CA THR A 145 7.47 14.54 8.51
C THR A 145 8.44 13.36 8.49
N LYS A 146 9.40 13.34 7.55
CA LYS A 146 10.32 12.21 7.33
C LYS A 146 9.58 10.89 7.19
N SER A 147 8.48 10.90 6.43
CA SER A 147 7.78 9.69 6.04
C SER A 147 8.72 8.80 5.22
N GLU A 148 8.66 7.48 5.41
CA GLU A 148 9.64 6.56 4.82
C GLU A 148 9.34 6.28 3.34
N ILE A 149 8.06 6.31 2.95
CA ILE A 149 7.62 6.04 1.58
C ILE A 149 6.58 7.09 1.16
N LEU A 150 6.68 7.56 -0.09
CA LEU A 150 5.65 8.33 -0.76
C LEU A 150 5.09 7.52 -1.94
N CYS A 151 3.79 7.29 -1.94
CA CYS A 151 3.04 6.77 -3.08
C CYS A 151 2.63 7.95 -3.96
N ILE A 152 3.16 7.99 -5.18
CA ILE A 152 3.00 9.14 -6.10
C ILE A 152 1.69 9.15 -6.89
N GLY A 153 0.86 8.12 -6.74
CA GLY A 153 -0.45 8.00 -7.37
C GLY A 153 -1.06 6.63 -7.09
N THR A 154 -2.38 6.53 -7.23
CA THR A 154 -3.15 5.31 -6.97
C THR A 154 -4.12 5.07 -8.11
N GLU A 155 -3.95 3.95 -8.84
CA GLU A 155 -4.87 3.46 -9.86
C GLU A 155 -5.26 4.52 -10.93
N LEU A 156 -4.27 5.20 -11.52
CA LEU A 156 -4.48 6.28 -12.50
C LEU A 156 -4.12 5.82 -13.93
N GLU A 157 -4.51 4.60 -14.32
CA GLU A 157 -4.04 3.95 -15.55
C GLU A 157 -4.21 4.82 -16.81
N GLN A 158 -5.40 5.38 -17.04
CA GLN A 158 -5.63 6.18 -18.24
C GLN A 158 -4.80 7.46 -18.26
N PHE A 159 -4.56 8.08 -17.11
CA PHE A 159 -3.68 9.24 -17.01
C PHE A 159 -2.22 8.87 -17.31
N ILE A 160 -1.74 7.75 -16.80
CA ILE A 160 -0.38 7.27 -17.07
C ILE A 160 -0.17 6.96 -18.55
N ILE A 161 -1.10 6.23 -19.16
CA ILE A 161 -0.98 5.79 -20.55
C ILE A 161 -1.00 6.97 -21.53
N HIS A 162 -1.83 7.98 -21.26
CA HIS A 162 -2.00 9.11 -22.17
C HIS A 162 -0.95 10.21 -21.97
N ARG A 163 -0.32 10.28 -20.80
CA ARG A 163 0.62 11.36 -20.43
C ARG A 163 1.95 10.83 -19.87
N PRO A 164 2.66 9.92 -20.54
CA PRO A 164 3.86 9.29 -19.99
C PRO A 164 5.00 10.30 -19.74
N GLU A 165 5.20 11.28 -20.62
CA GLU A 165 6.25 12.32 -20.45
C GLU A 165 5.97 13.20 -19.23
N TYR A 166 4.71 13.51 -18.97
CA TYR A 166 4.32 14.23 -17.75
C TYR A 166 4.74 13.45 -16.50
N TRP A 167 4.45 12.14 -16.45
CA TRP A 167 4.81 11.31 -15.29
C TRP A 167 6.32 11.18 -15.09
N ASP A 168 7.09 11.07 -16.18
CA ASP A 168 8.55 11.06 -16.09
C ASP A 168 9.08 12.38 -15.48
N ASN A 169 8.55 13.53 -15.92
CA ASN A 169 8.89 14.85 -15.37
C ASN A 169 8.45 15.02 -13.92
N LEU A 170 7.21 14.60 -13.58
CA LEU A 170 6.68 14.68 -12.23
C LEU A 170 7.52 13.88 -11.23
N ILE A 171 7.97 12.68 -11.59
CA ILE A 171 8.86 11.86 -10.75
C ILE A 171 10.17 12.61 -10.47
N VAL A 172 10.74 13.28 -11.46
CA VAL A 172 11.94 14.11 -11.27
C VAL A 172 11.69 15.26 -10.31
N GLU A 173 10.55 15.95 -10.43
CA GLU A 173 10.17 17.04 -9.53
C GLU A 173 9.95 16.55 -8.10
N ILE A 174 9.24 15.45 -7.92
CA ILE A 174 9.04 14.83 -6.60
C ILE A 174 10.39 14.50 -5.94
N LYS A 175 11.34 13.91 -6.69
CA LYS A 175 12.68 13.59 -6.17
C LYS A 175 13.51 14.83 -5.77
N ARG A 176 13.17 16.01 -6.26
CA ARG A 176 13.82 17.27 -5.81
C ARG A 176 13.37 17.66 -4.41
N VAL A 177 12.11 17.46 -4.07
CA VAL A 177 11.51 17.89 -2.80
C VAL A 177 11.49 16.79 -1.74
N TYR A 178 11.33 15.54 -2.12
CA TYR A 178 11.26 14.39 -1.21
C TYR A 178 12.43 13.42 -1.41
N LYS A 179 13.07 13.01 -0.30
CA LYS A 179 14.30 12.21 -0.30
C LYS A 179 14.11 10.76 0.19
N GLY A 180 12.91 10.41 0.61
CA GLY A 180 12.57 9.04 0.97
C GLY A 180 12.30 8.16 -0.26
N LYS A 181 11.74 6.96 -0.04
CA LYS A 181 11.47 5.98 -1.09
C LYS A 181 10.16 6.29 -1.81
N LEU A 182 10.12 6.00 -3.11
CA LEU A 182 8.95 6.20 -3.97
C LEU A 182 8.31 4.88 -4.40
N THR A 183 6.99 4.90 -4.48
CA THR A 183 6.18 3.87 -5.14
C THR A 183 5.00 4.51 -5.87
N TYR A 184 4.33 3.74 -6.70
CA TYR A 184 3.01 4.01 -7.27
C TYR A 184 2.12 2.82 -6.95
N ALA A 185 0.85 3.02 -6.65
CA ALA A 185 -0.11 1.98 -6.36
C ALA A 185 -0.91 1.62 -7.61
N ALA A 186 -0.43 0.63 -8.35
CA ALA A 186 -1.11 0.14 -9.55
C ALA A 186 -2.19 -0.88 -9.19
N ASN A 187 -3.34 -0.84 -9.85
CA ASN A 187 -4.37 -1.86 -9.70
C ASN A 187 -3.81 -3.27 -10.07
N TRP A 188 -4.38 -4.32 -9.52
CA TRP A 188 -3.96 -5.72 -9.72
C TRP A 188 -3.90 -6.17 -11.18
N ASP A 189 -4.64 -5.55 -12.08
CA ASP A 189 -4.60 -5.80 -13.52
C ASP A 189 -3.79 -4.77 -14.32
N GLU A 190 -3.48 -3.60 -13.72
CA GLU A 190 -2.72 -2.49 -14.32
C GLU A 190 -1.19 -2.68 -14.20
N PHE A 191 -0.66 -3.16 -13.07
CA PHE A 191 0.74 -3.11 -12.65
C PHE A 191 1.75 -3.58 -13.70
N LYS A 192 1.35 -4.44 -14.63
CA LYS A 192 2.19 -4.92 -15.73
C LYS A 192 2.42 -3.86 -16.82
N ARG A 193 1.54 -2.87 -16.91
CA ARG A 193 1.53 -1.82 -17.96
C ARG A 193 2.11 -0.50 -17.49
N THR A 194 2.34 -0.33 -16.18
CA THR A 194 2.95 0.88 -15.62
C THR A 194 4.39 1.04 -16.10
N PRO A 195 4.75 2.15 -16.79
CA PRO A 195 6.00 2.25 -17.54
C PRO A 195 7.22 2.65 -16.71
N PHE A 196 7.05 3.31 -15.58
CA PHE A 196 8.10 4.00 -14.82
C PHE A 196 8.63 3.24 -13.58
N TRP A 197 8.44 1.91 -13.49
CA TRP A 197 8.95 1.13 -12.34
C TRP A 197 10.46 1.27 -12.12
N LYS A 198 11.24 1.48 -13.19
CA LYS A 198 12.70 1.70 -13.10
C LYS A 198 13.06 2.93 -12.27
N ASP A 199 12.18 3.95 -12.26
CA ASP A 199 12.41 5.24 -11.60
C ASP A 199 11.92 5.30 -10.15
N LEU A 200 11.24 4.24 -9.69
CA LEU A 200 10.73 4.08 -8.33
C LEU A 200 11.56 3.08 -7.52
N ASP A 201 11.37 3.06 -6.21
CA ASP A 201 12.06 2.15 -5.29
C ASP A 201 11.34 0.81 -5.12
N PHE A 202 10.00 0.82 -5.27
CA PHE A 202 9.16 -0.35 -5.20
C PHE A 202 8.22 -0.44 -6.39
N ILE A 203 7.87 -1.67 -6.76
CA ILE A 203 6.70 -1.96 -7.58
C ILE A 203 5.51 -2.08 -6.64
N GLY A 204 4.63 -1.08 -6.64
CA GLY A 204 3.45 -1.05 -5.78
C GLY A 204 2.23 -1.64 -6.46
N VAL A 205 1.50 -2.48 -5.77
CA VAL A 205 0.30 -3.15 -6.30
C VAL A 205 -0.83 -3.09 -5.28
N ASP A 206 -2.00 -2.58 -5.69
CA ASP A 206 -3.24 -2.76 -4.95
C ASP A 206 -3.76 -4.16 -5.29
N ALA A 207 -3.48 -5.12 -4.38
CA ALA A 207 -3.43 -6.56 -4.67
C ALA A 207 -4.79 -7.26 -4.45
N TYR A 208 -5.78 -6.86 -5.22
CA TYR A 208 -7.12 -7.46 -5.20
C TYR A 208 -7.29 -8.57 -6.25
N PHE A 209 -6.33 -9.51 -6.32
CA PHE A 209 -6.35 -10.60 -7.30
C PHE A 209 -7.45 -11.63 -7.02
N PRO A 210 -8.18 -12.10 -8.06
CA PRO A 210 -9.10 -13.20 -7.92
C PRO A 210 -8.32 -14.51 -7.67
N VAL A 211 -8.64 -15.21 -6.58
CA VAL A 211 -7.90 -16.40 -6.13
C VAL A 211 -8.76 -17.64 -5.94
N SER A 212 -10.09 -17.51 -5.88
CA SER A 212 -11.00 -18.65 -5.77
C SER A 212 -12.43 -18.26 -6.15
N ASN A 213 -13.15 -19.20 -6.77
CA ASN A 213 -14.57 -19.06 -7.08
C ASN A 213 -15.47 -19.70 -6.01
N SER A 214 -14.92 -20.24 -4.94
CA SER A 214 -15.66 -20.93 -3.88
C SER A 214 -16.40 -19.94 -2.98
N LYS A 215 -17.58 -20.34 -2.51
CA LYS A 215 -18.38 -19.55 -1.55
C LYS A 215 -17.59 -19.26 -0.27
N THR A 216 -16.95 -20.29 0.27
CA THR A 216 -16.03 -20.19 1.41
C THR A 216 -14.75 -20.90 1.01
N PRO A 217 -13.79 -20.20 0.39
CA PRO A 217 -12.57 -20.82 -0.09
C PRO A 217 -11.75 -21.39 1.07
N THR A 218 -11.08 -22.53 0.83
CA THR A 218 -10.05 -23.02 1.75
C THR A 218 -8.74 -22.26 1.52
N VAL A 219 -7.80 -22.40 2.46
CA VAL A 219 -6.45 -21.84 2.30
C VAL A 219 -5.78 -22.45 1.07
N GLU A 220 -5.90 -23.77 0.88
CA GLU A 220 -5.31 -24.52 -0.24
C GLU A 220 -5.86 -24.05 -1.60
N GLU A 221 -7.17 -23.82 -1.72
CA GLU A 221 -7.79 -23.27 -2.93
C GLU A 221 -7.23 -21.88 -3.26
N CYS A 222 -7.11 -21.02 -2.24
CA CYS A 222 -6.52 -19.68 -2.44
C CYS A 222 -5.03 -19.73 -2.78
N LEU A 223 -4.26 -20.63 -2.16
CA LEU A 223 -2.84 -20.86 -2.50
C LEU A 223 -2.69 -21.30 -3.97
N GLU A 224 -3.54 -22.22 -4.45
CA GLU A 224 -3.55 -22.61 -5.86
C GLU A 224 -3.85 -21.42 -6.78
N GLY A 225 -4.87 -20.61 -6.43
CA GLY A 225 -5.21 -19.39 -7.17
C GLY A 225 -4.07 -18.37 -7.23
N TRP A 226 -3.30 -18.25 -6.16
CA TRP A 226 -2.16 -17.33 -6.11
C TRP A 226 -0.99 -17.75 -7.02
N LYS A 227 -0.81 -19.03 -7.36
CA LYS A 227 0.39 -19.51 -8.09
C LYS A 227 0.66 -18.74 -9.39
N ALA A 228 -0.37 -18.56 -10.22
CA ALA A 228 -0.22 -17.85 -11.49
C ALA A 228 0.12 -16.36 -11.28
N HIS A 229 -0.58 -15.71 -10.36
CA HIS A 229 -0.35 -14.29 -10.02
C HIS A 229 1.04 -14.07 -9.43
N LYS A 230 1.45 -14.90 -8.47
CA LYS A 230 2.79 -14.85 -7.84
C LYS A 230 3.90 -14.97 -8.89
N LYS A 231 3.75 -15.88 -9.87
CA LYS A 231 4.74 -16.03 -10.95
C LYS A 231 4.91 -14.74 -11.76
N VAL A 232 3.81 -14.07 -12.11
CA VAL A 232 3.84 -12.81 -12.88
C VAL A 232 4.44 -11.68 -12.06
N ILE A 233 4.05 -11.55 -10.80
CA ILE A 233 4.56 -10.52 -9.88
C ILE A 233 6.07 -10.70 -9.67
N LYS A 234 6.53 -11.92 -9.40
CA LYS A 234 7.96 -12.25 -9.23
C LYS A 234 8.76 -11.95 -10.52
N HIS A 235 8.20 -12.28 -11.68
CA HIS A 235 8.84 -11.97 -12.97
C HIS A 235 9.05 -10.47 -13.13
N LEU A 236 8.04 -9.64 -12.81
CA LEU A 236 8.14 -8.18 -12.91
C LEU A 236 9.18 -7.62 -11.93
N SER A 237 9.20 -8.11 -10.68
CA SER A 237 10.22 -7.78 -9.70
C SER A 237 11.64 -8.06 -10.24
N SER A 238 11.86 -9.26 -10.76
CA SER A 238 13.15 -9.66 -11.34
C SER A 238 13.54 -8.82 -12.56
N LYS A 239 12.56 -8.53 -13.45
CA LYS A 239 12.76 -7.73 -14.66
C LYS A 239 13.26 -6.31 -14.36
N HIS A 240 12.73 -5.69 -13.32
CA HIS A 240 13.06 -4.32 -12.94
C HIS A 240 14.11 -4.23 -11.83
N GLY A 241 14.48 -5.34 -11.20
CA GLY A 241 15.39 -5.36 -10.04
C GLY A 241 14.84 -4.60 -8.84
N LYS A 242 13.51 -4.58 -8.66
CA LYS A 242 12.83 -3.83 -7.61
C LYS A 242 11.99 -4.76 -6.73
N PRO A 243 11.99 -4.58 -5.39
CA PRO A 243 11.07 -5.30 -4.52
C PRO A 243 9.63 -4.88 -4.78
N VAL A 244 8.72 -5.82 -4.55
CA VAL A 244 7.26 -5.55 -4.66
C VAL A 244 6.69 -5.24 -3.29
N VAL A 245 5.84 -4.22 -3.21
CA VAL A 245 5.02 -3.91 -2.04
C VAL A 245 3.54 -3.95 -2.42
N PHE A 246 2.73 -4.64 -1.63
CA PHE A 246 1.29 -4.52 -1.77
C PHE A 246 0.83 -3.24 -1.07
N THR A 247 0.63 -2.19 -1.86
CA THR A 247 0.20 -0.88 -1.39
C THR A 247 -1.21 -0.90 -0.80
N GLU A 248 -2.00 -1.89 -1.21
CA GLU A 248 -3.22 -2.35 -0.56
C GLU A 248 -3.35 -3.87 -0.76
N PHE A 249 -3.87 -4.56 0.24
CA PHE A 249 -4.36 -5.92 0.10
C PHE A 249 -5.46 -6.20 1.12
N GLY A 250 -6.38 -7.09 0.80
CA GLY A 250 -7.42 -7.48 1.73
C GLY A 250 -8.60 -8.16 1.04
N TYR A 251 -9.42 -8.77 1.86
CA TYR A 251 -10.65 -9.42 1.45
C TYR A 251 -11.79 -8.95 2.34
N ARG A 252 -13.00 -8.84 1.78
CA ARG A 252 -14.20 -8.63 2.59
C ARG A 252 -14.59 -9.94 3.31
N SER A 253 -15.22 -9.81 4.45
CA SER A 253 -15.79 -10.96 5.16
C SER A 253 -17.16 -11.35 4.58
N VAL A 254 -17.18 -11.74 3.32
CA VAL A 254 -18.39 -12.13 2.58
C VAL A 254 -18.23 -13.47 1.87
N ASP A 255 -19.36 -14.07 1.48
CA ASP A 255 -19.34 -15.19 0.55
C ASP A 255 -18.61 -14.80 -0.74
N PHE A 256 -17.87 -15.74 -1.32
CA PHE A 256 -17.11 -15.54 -2.56
C PHE A 256 -16.04 -14.44 -2.50
N SER A 257 -15.50 -14.11 -1.32
CA SER A 257 -14.54 -13.02 -1.14
C SER A 257 -13.28 -13.13 -2.00
N GLY A 258 -12.89 -14.33 -2.39
CA GLY A 258 -11.74 -14.60 -3.26
C GLY A 258 -12.03 -14.46 -4.76
N LYS A 259 -13.30 -14.28 -5.18
CA LYS A 259 -13.69 -14.24 -6.59
C LYS A 259 -13.51 -12.85 -7.20
N GLU A 260 -14.01 -11.83 -6.53
CA GLU A 260 -13.96 -10.44 -6.95
C GLU A 260 -13.54 -9.55 -5.76
N PRO A 261 -12.29 -9.71 -5.26
CA PRO A 261 -11.87 -9.07 -4.01
C PRO A 261 -11.86 -7.53 -4.07
N TRP A 262 -11.89 -6.91 -5.25
CA TRP A 262 -11.98 -5.47 -5.44
C TRP A 262 -13.38 -4.88 -5.18
N GLN A 263 -14.41 -5.70 -5.00
CA GLN A 263 -15.76 -5.18 -4.72
C GLN A 263 -15.79 -4.35 -3.45
N SER A 264 -16.38 -3.16 -3.58
CA SER A 264 -16.39 -2.19 -2.49
C SER A 264 -17.21 -2.66 -1.28
N ASP A 265 -16.92 -2.10 -0.11
CA ASP A 265 -17.67 -2.28 1.14
C ASP A 265 -19.17 -1.96 1.02
N ARG A 266 -19.56 -1.19 0.00
CA ARG A 266 -20.97 -0.84 -0.25
C ARG A 266 -21.77 -1.96 -0.91
N SER A 267 -21.09 -3.00 -1.45
CA SER A 267 -21.77 -4.15 -2.02
C SER A 267 -22.44 -4.97 -0.93
N ILE A 268 -23.68 -5.42 -1.16
CA ILE A 268 -24.40 -6.31 -0.25
C ILE A 268 -23.79 -7.72 -0.37
N GLY A 269 -23.59 -8.40 0.78
CA GLY A 269 -23.09 -9.76 0.82
C GLY A 269 -23.33 -10.37 2.21
N ALA A 270 -23.60 -11.67 2.25
CA ALA A 270 -23.72 -12.42 3.51
C ALA A 270 -22.36 -12.44 4.23
N VAL A 271 -22.37 -12.28 5.55
CA VAL A 271 -21.15 -12.34 6.35
C VAL A 271 -20.52 -13.72 6.29
N ASN A 272 -19.23 -13.77 5.97
CA ASN A 272 -18.43 -14.98 5.93
C ASN A 272 -17.00 -14.71 6.43
N LEU A 273 -16.83 -14.70 7.75
CA LEU A 273 -15.54 -14.43 8.40
C LEU A 273 -14.47 -15.46 8.03
N LYS A 274 -14.89 -16.73 7.80
CA LYS A 274 -13.97 -17.81 7.42
C LYS A 274 -13.39 -17.58 6.02
N ALA A 275 -14.19 -17.09 5.08
CA ALA A 275 -13.72 -16.77 3.73
C ALA A 275 -12.65 -15.68 3.77
N GLN A 276 -12.86 -14.59 4.53
CA GLN A 276 -11.86 -13.54 4.73
C GLN A 276 -10.58 -14.09 5.36
N THR A 277 -10.71 -14.86 6.42
CA THR A 277 -9.57 -15.40 7.18
C THR A 277 -8.72 -16.31 6.30
N ASN A 278 -9.34 -17.28 5.60
CA ASN A 278 -8.62 -18.23 4.76
C ASN A 278 -7.91 -17.55 3.57
N ALA A 279 -8.59 -16.62 2.90
CA ALA A 279 -8.00 -15.89 1.78
C ALA A 279 -6.83 -15.00 2.23
N THR A 280 -6.94 -14.33 3.39
CA THR A 280 -5.86 -13.53 3.96
C THR A 280 -4.68 -14.39 4.39
N GLN A 281 -4.91 -15.53 5.04
CA GLN A 281 -3.86 -16.48 5.42
C GLN A 281 -3.09 -16.96 4.18
N ALA A 282 -3.80 -17.38 3.13
CA ALA A 282 -3.17 -17.84 1.89
C ALA A 282 -2.31 -16.75 1.22
N LEU A 283 -2.68 -15.47 1.32
CA LEU A 283 -1.86 -14.36 0.83
C LEU A 283 -0.55 -14.29 1.63
N PHE A 284 -0.61 -14.33 2.95
CA PHE A 284 0.60 -14.33 3.79
C PHE A 284 1.49 -15.53 3.48
N ASP A 285 0.94 -16.74 3.43
CA ASP A 285 1.69 -17.97 3.10
C ASP A 285 2.32 -17.90 1.70
N SER A 286 1.73 -17.15 0.78
CA SER A 286 2.26 -17.01 -0.56
C SER A 286 3.43 -16.03 -0.66
N PHE A 287 3.48 -14.98 0.16
CA PHE A 287 4.37 -13.84 -0.12
C PHE A 287 5.31 -13.46 1.03
N TRP A 288 4.93 -13.64 2.31
CA TRP A 288 5.67 -13.01 3.41
C TRP A 288 7.10 -13.53 3.58
N ASP A 289 7.39 -14.76 3.17
CA ASP A 289 8.74 -15.36 3.24
C ASP A 289 9.58 -15.11 1.97
N GLU A 290 9.02 -14.46 0.94
CA GLU A 290 9.75 -14.19 -0.32
C GLU A 290 10.68 -12.98 -0.16
N GLU A 291 11.97 -13.12 -0.45
CA GLU A 291 12.98 -12.05 -0.34
C GLU A 291 12.69 -10.84 -1.23
N TRP A 292 12.12 -11.09 -2.42
CA TRP A 292 11.75 -10.05 -3.39
C TRP A 292 10.47 -9.30 -3.02
N PHE A 293 9.74 -9.75 -2.00
CA PHE A 293 8.50 -9.13 -1.52
C PHE A 293 8.80 -8.29 -0.28
N ALA A 294 8.53 -6.98 -0.36
CA ALA A 294 8.81 -6.04 0.73
C ALA A 294 7.78 -6.07 1.86
N GLY A 295 6.58 -6.63 1.62
CA GLY A 295 5.46 -6.61 2.56
C GLY A 295 4.26 -5.85 1.99
N GLY A 296 3.38 -5.35 2.83
CA GLY A 296 2.20 -4.63 2.34
C GLY A 296 1.33 -4.03 3.44
N PHE A 297 0.24 -3.38 2.98
CA PHE A 297 -0.70 -2.65 3.81
C PHE A 297 -2.09 -3.28 3.73
N ILE A 298 -2.57 -3.82 4.86
CA ILE A 298 -3.93 -4.40 4.91
C ILE A 298 -4.98 -3.31 4.73
N TRP A 299 -5.90 -3.50 3.81
CA TRP A 299 -7.06 -2.66 3.60
C TRP A 299 -8.24 -3.18 4.41
N LYS A 300 -8.77 -2.46 5.40
CA LYS A 300 -8.36 -1.15 5.91
C LYS A 300 -8.50 -1.10 7.43
N TRP A 301 -7.86 -0.13 8.09
CA TRP A 301 -7.83 0.00 9.54
C TRP A 301 -8.44 1.33 9.99
N PHE A 302 -9.39 1.28 10.91
CA PHE A 302 -10.08 2.45 11.46
C PHE A 302 -9.50 2.83 12.84
N HIS A 303 -9.50 4.13 13.15
CA HIS A 303 -8.89 4.68 14.37
C HIS A 303 -9.63 4.29 15.68
N LYS A 304 -10.96 4.09 15.64
CA LYS A 304 -11.77 3.66 16.81
C LYS A 304 -11.96 2.13 16.75
N HIS A 305 -10.93 1.40 17.13
CA HIS A 305 -10.89 -0.07 17.02
C HIS A 305 -12.11 -0.74 17.66
N GLU A 306 -12.52 -0.28 18.84
CA GLU A 306 -13.62 -0.82 19.63
C GLU A 306 -15.00 -0.70 18.95
N ASN A 307 -15.13 0.19 17.95
CA ASN A 307 -16.41 0.50 17.31
C ASN A 307 -16.56 -0.10 15.92
N VAL A 308 -15.60 -0.91 15.45
CA VAL A 308 -15.57 -1.39 14.06
C VAL A 308 -15.35 -2.89 13.96
N GLY A 309 -15.72 -3.46 12.83
CA GLY A 309 -15.54 -4.89 12.59
C GLY A 309 -16.55 -5.75 13.34
N GLY A 310 -16.05 -6.87 13.91
CA GLY A 310 -16.85 -7.83 14.66
C GLY A 310 -17.59 -8.86 13.80
N GLU A 311 -18.28 -9.78 14.47
CA GLU A 311 -18.84 -10.99 13.85
C GLU A 311 -19.91 -10.73 12.78
N ASN A 312 -20.63 -9.62 12.90
CA ASN A 312 -21.72 -9.26 11.96
C ASN A 312 -21.27 -8.28 10.86
N ASN A 313 -19.96 -8.00 10.76
CA ASN A 313 -19.43 -7.04 9.81
C ASN A 313 -18.94 -7.74 8.53
N ASN A 314 -19.44 -7.30 7.37
CA ASN A 314 -19.11 -7.85 6.05
C ASN A 314 -18.05 -7.03 5.28
N MET A 315 -17.43 -6.05 5.94
CA MET A 315 -16.47 -5.12 5.32
C MET A 315 -15.03 -5.69 5.29
N PHE A 316 -14.13 -4.95 4.66
CA PHE A 316 -12.71 -5.30 4.58
C PHE A 316 -12.00 -5.31 5.93
N THR A 317 -12.34 -4.38 6.83
CA THR A 317 -11.59 -4.24 8.09
C THR A 317 -11.38 -5.58 8.79
N PRO A 318 -10.15 -5.90 9.21
CA PRO A 318 -9.85 -7.11 9.98
C PRO A 318 -10.23 -6.97 11.46
N GLN A 319 -10.46 -5.75 11.94
CA GLN A 319 -10.61 -5.41 13.35
C GLN A 319 -11.78 -6.15 14.00
N ASN A 320 -11.52 -6.72 15.19
CA ASN A 320 -12.48 -7.53 15.98
C ASN A 320 -13.05 -8.74 15.20
N LYS A 321 -12.29 -9.29 14.28
CA LYS A 321 -12.61 -10.51 13.49
C LYS A 321 -11.50 -11.54 13.64
N PRO A 322 -11.75 -12.84 13.34
CA PRO A 322 -10.71 -13.88 13.41
C PRO A 322 -9.45 -13.56 12.58
N VAL A 323 -9.58 -12.85 11.47
CA VAL A 323 -8.46 -12.45 10.61
C VAL A 323 -7.49 -11.47 11.30
N GLU A 324 -7.89 -10.74 12.33
CA GLU A 324 -6.98 -9.88 13.10
C GLU A 324 -5.91 -10.70 13.82
N ALA A 325 -6.26 -11.89 14.32
CA ALA A 325 -5.30 -12.82 14.92
C ALA A 325 -4.32 -13.39 13.87
N VAL A 326 -4.77 -13.59 12.62
CA VAL A 326 -3.89 -13.98 11.52
C VAL A 326 -2.86 -12.89 11.25
N LEU A 327 -3.29 -11.63 11.12
CA LEU A 327 -2.37 -10.49 10.97
C LEU A 327 -1.32 -10.47 12.08
N LYS A 328 -1.75 -10.53 13.33
CA LYS A 328 -0.84 -10.54 14.47
C LYS A 328 0.18 -11.67 14.40
N THR A 329 -0.24 -12.87 14.01
CA THR A 329 0.64 -14.02 13.88
C THR A 329 1.75 -13.80 12.86
N TYR A 330 1.41 -13.28 11.67
CA TYR A 330 2.42 -13.05 10.62
C TYR A 330 3.29 -11.82 10.90
N TYR A 331 2.73 -10.75 11.41
CA TYR A 331 3.47 -9.52 11.74
C TYR A 331 4.43 -9.70 12.92
N SER A 332 4.15 -10.65 13.83
CA SER A 332 5.02 -10.94 14.99
C SER A 332 6.20 -11.87 14.68
N LYS A 333 6.26 -12.47 13.49
CA LYS A 333 7.31 -13.44 13.11
C LYS A 333 8.66 -12.79 12.73
N GLN A 334 8.72 -11.46 12.68
CA GLN A 334 9.87 -10.73 12.11
C GLN A 334 10.46 -9.73 13.09
#